data_123fa2be53ff0ece264c04f009220d32
#
_entry.id   123fa2be53ff0ece264c04f009220d32
#
_cell.length_a   1.000
_cell.length_b   1.000
_cell.length_c   1.000
_cell.angle_alpha   90.00
_cell.angle_beta   90.00
_cell.angle_gamma   90.00
#
_symmetry.space_group_name_H-M   'P 1'
#
loop_
_entity.id
_entity.type
_entity.pdbx_description
1 polymer ?
#
loop_
_entity_poly.entity_id
_entity_poly.type
_entity_poly.pdbx_seq_one_letter_code
_entity_poly.pdbx_strand_id
1 'polypeptide(L)'
;MNKKVLFVVGSLREKSFNRTVAEYISKRLEEKGIETSFLDYSKLPFMSQDVEFPAPIEVEKVRNDVKGADALWIVTPEYNGSVPGALKNFLDWISRPVVKGNFGAPEFVKGKLVAVSGVAGKSEASLVITEISGLLTRMGLNLLEEKVGLSLPAEAFQTGVFNLSDEQKAKLDNEIKVFIEN
;
A
#
# COMPACT_ATOMS: atom_id res chain seq x y z
N MET A 1 -19.55 -7.59 -10.96
CA MET A 1 -18.51 -6.59 -11.29
C MET A 1 -17.18 -7.19 -10.86
N ASN A 2 -16.14 -7.08 -11.68
CA ASN A 2 -14.82 -7.55 -11.26
C ASN A 2 -14.28 -6.61 -10.18
N LYS A 3 -13.82 -7.19 -9.06
CA LYS A 3 -13.18 -6.45 -7.97
C LYS A 3 -11.93 -5.74 -8.51
N LYS A 4 -11.73 -4.46 -8.15
CA LYS A 4 -10.57 -3.66 -8.56
C LYS A 4 -9.65 -3.41 -7.37
N VAL A 5 -8.39 -3.78 -7.49
CA VAL A 5 -7.37 -3.60 -6.45
C VAL A 5 -6.35 -2.56 -6.88
N LEU A 6 -6.17 -1.52 -6.07
CA LEU A 6 -5.14 -0.50 -6.27
C LEU A 6 -3.92 -0.80 -5.41
N PHE A 7 -2.80 -1.08 -6.06
CA PHE A 7 -1.52 -1.27 -5.38
C PHE A 7 -0.86 0.06 -5.03
N VAL A 8 -0.44 0.18 -3.79
CA VAL A 8 0.34 1.31 -3.28
C VAL A 8 1.71 0.80 -2.86
N VAL A 9 2.73 1.04 -3.66
CA VAL A 9 4.09 0.63 -3.36
C VAL A 9 4.78 1.70 -2.53
N GLY A 10 5.15 1.38 -1.29
CA GLY A 10 5.72 2.33 -0.32
C GLY A 10 7.11 2.88 -0.68
N SER A 11 7.73 2.35 -1.72
CA SER A 11 9.03 2.82 -2.22
C SER A 11 8.88 3.45 -3.60
N LEU A 12 9.32 4.69 -3.74
CA LEU A 12 9.38 5.39 -5.03
C LEU A 12 10.65 5.07 -5.84
N ARG A 13 11.49 4.15 -5.37
CA ARG A 13 12.67 3.72 -6.10
C ARG A 13 12.25 2.91 -7.34
N GLU A 14 12.81 3.22 -8.51
CA GLU A 14 12.49 2.58 -9.79
C GLU A 14 12.61 1.05 -9.72
N LYS A 15 13.74 0.55 -9.18
CA LYS A 15 13.99 -0.89 -8.97
C LYS A 15 13.69 -1.28 -7.52
N SER A 16 12.47 -1.05 -7.08
CA SER A 16 12.05 -1.37 -5.71
C SER A 16 11.78 -2.86 -5.54
N PHE A 17 12.37 -3.49 -4.54
CA PHE A 17 12.05 -4.88 -4.17
C PHE A 17 10.58 -5.05 -3.77
N ASN A 18 9.99 -4.02 -3.16
CA ASN A 18 8.57 -4.02 -2.84
C ASN A 18 7.69 -3.96 -4.10
N ARG A 19 8.20 -3.34 -5.19
CA ARG A 19 7.54 -3.38 -6.49
C ARG A 19 7.51 -4.81 -7.05
N THR A 20 8.61 -5.56 -6.95
CA THR A 20 8.67 -6.97 -7.35
C THR A 20 7.62 -7.83 -6.62
N VAL A 21 7.46 -7.61 -5.30
CA VAL A 21 6.42 -8.31 -4.51
C VAL A 21 5.02 -7.91 -4.98
N ALA A 22 4.78 -6.61 -5.15
CA ALA A 22 3.49 -6.11 -5.61
C ALA A 22 3.11 -6.64 -7.00
N GLU A 23 4.06 -6.75 -7.92
CA GLU A 23 3.85 -7.31 -9.26
C GLU A 23 3.56 -8.82 -9.22
N TYR A 24 4.21 -9.57 -8.33
CA TYR A 24 3.87 -10.97 -8.11
C TYR A 24 2.42 -11.12 -7.63
N ILE A 25 2.00 -10.37 -6.62
CA ILE A 25 0.64 -10.41 -6.08
C ILE A 25 -0.37 -9.98 -7.14
N SER A 26 -0.11 -8.88 -7.85
CA SER A 26 -0.96 -8.36 -8.93
C SER A 26 -1.23 -9.44 -9.99
N LYS A 27 -0.17 -10.09 -10.49
CA LYS A 27 -0.29 -11.17 -11.46
C LYS A 27 -1.17 -12.32 -10.95
N ARG A 28 -0.98 -12.73 -9.69
CA ARG A 28 -1.77 -13.81 -9.07
C ARG A 28 -3.26 -13.44 -8.92
N LEU A 29 -3.56 -12.17 -8.64
CA LEU A 29 -4.94 -11.67 -8.59
C LEU A 29 -5.57 -11.61 -9.99
N GLU A 30 -4.82 -11.17 -11.01
CA GLU A 30 -5.29 -11.12 -12.39
C GLU A 30 -5.60 -12.53 -12.94
N GLU A 31 -4.80 -13.54 -12.58
CA GLU A 31 -5.07 -14.95 -12.90
C GLU A 31 -6.41 -15.44 -12.30
N LYS A 32 -6.93 -14.75 -11.28
CA LYS A 32 -8.24 -15.00 -10.65
C LYS A 32 -9.35 -14.06 -11.17
N GLY A 33 -9.08 -13.25 -12.20
CA GLY A 33 -10.05 -12.33 -12.79
C GLY A 33 -10.26 -11.04 -12.01
N ILE A 34 -9.36 -10.68 -11.10
CA ILE A 34 -9.39 -9.43 -10.34
C ILE A 34 -8.58 -8.39 -11.11
N GLU A 35 -9.17 -7.23 -11.39
CA GLU A 35 -8.48 -6.11 -12.05
C GLU A 35 -7.49 -5.45 -11.08
N THR A 36 -6.27 -5.20 -11.53
CA THR A 36 -5.24 -4.54 -10.73
C THR A 36 -4.70 -3.28 -11.39
N SER A 37 -4.29 -2.32 -10.58
CA SER A 37 -3.60 -1.11 -11.02
C SER A 37 -2.60 -0.65 -9.96
N PHE A 38 -1.66 0.22 -10.36
CA PHE A 38 -0.62 0.76 -9.48
C PHE A 38 -0.76 2.26 -9.38
N LEU A 39 -0.81 2.76 -8.15
CA LEU A 39 -0.90 4.18 -7.86
C LEU A 39 0.44 4.90 -8.11
N ASP A 40 0.40 5.97 -8.91
CA ASP A 40 1.50 6.93 -8.98
C ASP A 40 1.20 8.14 -8.08
N TYR A 41 1.88 8.21 -6.94
CA TYR A 41 1.80 9.31 -5.99
C TYR A 41 3.14 10.05 -5.82
N SER A 42 4.06 9.86 -6.76
CA SER A 42 5.42 10.42 -6.72
C SER A 42 5.45 11.96 -6.76
N LYS A 43 4.39 12.57 -7.28
CA LYS A 43 4.26 14.03 -7.43
C LYS A 43 3.41 14.70 -6.34
N LEU A 44 3.00 13.95 -5.32
CA LEU A 44 2.23 14.55 -4.23
C LEU A 44 3.08 15.60 -3.48
N PRO A 45 2.58 16.84 -3.31
CA PRO A 45 3.22 17.80 -2.43
C PRO A 45 3.16 17.29 -0.98
N PHE A 46 4.04 17.79 -0.13
CA PHE A 46 3.91 17.53 1.31
C PHE A 46 2.59 18.07 1.81
N MET A 47 1.91 17.26 2.62
CA MET A 47 0.63 17.63 3.20
C MET A 47 0.79 18.87 4.09
N SER A 48 -0.01 19.90 3.79
CA SER A 48 -0.17 21.08 4.61
C SER A 48 -1.63 21.53 4.60
N GLN A 49 -2.13 21.93 5.77
CA GLN A 49 -3.48 22.47 5.87
C GLN A 49 -3.65 23.82 5.13
N ASP A 50 -2.54 24.54 4.90
CA ASP A 50 -2.56 25.82 4.17
C ASP A 50 -2.98 25.68 2.70
N VAL A 51 -2.75 24.49 2.11
CA VAL A 51 -3.06 24.17 0.72
C VAL A 51 -4.10 23.05 0.59
N GLU A 52 -4.82 22.75 1.67
CA GLU A 52 -5.80 21.66 1.70
C GLU A 52 -7.07 21.99 0.90
N PHE A 53 -7.46 23.27 0.83
CA PHE A 53 -8.69 23.71 0.16
C PHE A 53 -8.49 24.99 -0.67
N PRO A 54 -8.60 24.92 -2.04
CA PRO A 54 -8.78 23.69 -2.82
C PRO A 54 -7.54 22.81 -2.78
N ALA A 55 -7.74 21.49 -2.84
CA ALA A 55 -6.63 20.56 -2.85
C ALA A 55 -5.83 20.65 -4.16
N PRO A 56 -4.51 20.45 -4.15
CA PRO A 56 -3.70 20.35 -5.37
C PRO A 56 -4.22 19.28 -6.33
N ILE A 57 -4.02 19.48 -7.64
CA ILE A 57 -4.51 18.58 -8.68
C ILE A 57 -3.97 17.15 -8.53
N GLU A 58 -2.74 17.01 -8.07
CA GLU A 58 -2.10 15.72 -7.79
C GLU A 58 -2.79 14.96 -6.64
N VAL A 59 -3.29 15.69 -5.65
CA VAL A 59 -4.06 15.14 -4.53
C VAL A 59 -5.43 14.67 -5.01
N GLU A 60 -6.12 15.47 -5.82
CA GLU A 60 -7.41 15.08 -6.37
C GLU A 60 -7.28 13.84 -7.27
N LYS A 61 -6.20 13.74 -8.06
CA LYS A 61 -5.92 12.56 -8.89
C LYS A 61 -5.81 11.30 -8.02
N VAL A 62 -4.94 11.30 -7.00
CA VAL A 62 -4.77 10.09 -6.15
C VAL A 62 -6.03 9.77 -5.35
N ARG A 63 -6.82 10.77 -4.92
CA ARG A 63 -8.12 10.56 -4.28
C ARG A 63 -9.11 9.86 -5.23
N ASN A 64 -9.14 10.26 -6.50
CA ASN A 64 -9.98 9.63 -7.51
C ASN A 64 -9.54 8.19 -7.80
N ASP A 65 -8.24 7.91 -7.88
CA ASP A 65 -7.71 6.56 -8.06
C ASP A 65 -8.12 5.66 -6.86
N VAL A 66 -7.96 6.15 -5.63
CA VAL A 66 -8.40 5.44 -4.41
C VAL A 66 -9.91 5.24 -4.40
N LYS A 67 -10.70 6.24 -4.80
CA LYS A 67 -12.17 6.16 -4.88
C LYS A 67 -12.63 5.12 -5.91
N GLY A 68 -11.93 5.01 -7.04
CA GLY A 68 -12.25 4.09 -8.12
C GLY A 68 -11.90 2.62 -7.86
N ALA A 69 -11.13 2.34 -6.79
CA ALA A 69 -10.75 1.00 -6.39
C ALA A 69 -11.68 0.44 -5.31
N ASP A 70 -11.94 -0.87 -5.36
CA ASP A 70 -12.73 -1.58 -4.33
C ASP A 70 -11.89 -1.92 -3.11
N ALA A 71 -10.58 -2.13 -3.29
CA ALA A 71 -9.64 -2.42 -2.23
C ALA A 71 -8.26 -1.82 -2.52
N LEU A 72 -7.46 -1.67 -1.47
CA LEU A 72 -6.04 -1.30 -1.56
C LEU A 72 -5.16 -2.49 -1.20
N TRP A 73 -3.99 -2.56 -1.84
CA TRP A 73 -2.90 -3.43 -1.39
C TRP A 73 -1.64 -2.60 -1.22
N ILE A 74 -1.20 -2.44 0.02
CA ILE A 74 0.01 -1.68 0.34
C ILE A 74 1.18 -2.64 0.44
N VAL A 75 2.23 -2.41 -0.36
CA VAL A 75 3.49 -3.17 -0.27
C VAL A 75 4.61 -2.21 0.08
N THR A 76 5.15 -2.33 1.30
CA THR A 76 6.01 -1.30 1.87
C THR A 76 7.39 -1.80 2.31
N PRO A 77 8.47 -1.05 2.05
CA PRO A 77 9.73 -1.25 2.75
C PRO A 77 9.63 -0.72 4.18
N GLU A 78 10.61 -1.09 4.98
CA GLU A 78 10.82 -0.55 6.33
C GLU A 78 12.01 0.40 6.30
N TYR A 79 11.77 1.69 6.54
CA TYR A 79 12.81 2.71 6.60
C TYR A 79 12.99 3.17 8.05
N ASN A 80 14.14 2.86 8.63
CA ASN A 80 14.44 3.16 10.04
C ASN A 80 13.37 2.59 11.01
N GLY A 81 12.85 1.38 10.70
CA GLY A 81 11.81 0.73 11.50
C GLY A 81 10.42 1.34 11.37
N SER A 82 10.17 2.18 10.36
CA SER A 82 8.94 2.98 10.26
C SER A 82 8.40 3.06 8.83
N VAL A 83 7.21 3.68 8.69
CA VAL A 83 6.55 3.93 7.40
C VAL A 83 7.38 4.90 6.56
N PRO A 84 7.67 4.59 5.28
CA PRO A 84 8.37 5.51 4.39
C PRO A 84 7.69 6.87 4.29
N GLY A 85 8.47 7.96 4.31
CA GLY A 85 7.93 9.32 4.32
C GLY A 85 6.96 9.63 3.16
N ALA A 86 7.24 9.14 1.95
CA ALA A 86 6.35 9.32 0.80
C ALA A 86 5.02 8.59 1.00
N LEU A 87 5.05 7.35 1.50
CA LEU A 87 3.85 6.57 1.82
C LEU A 87 3.04 7.24 2.94
N LYS A 88 3.73 7.72 3.97
CA LYS A 88 3.07 8.47 5.06
C LYS A 88 2.38 9.72 4.54
N ASN A 89 3.05 10.49 3.68
CA ASN A 89 2.47 11.68 3.06
C ASN A 89 1.21 11.36 2.23
N PHE A 90 1.25 10.28 1.45
CA PHE A 90 0.07 9.81 0.73
C PHE A 90 -1.09 9.47 1.68
N LEU A 91 -0.82 8.71 2.75
CA LEU A 91 -1.83 8.34 3.75
C LEU A 91 -2.39 9.58 4.46
N ASP A 92 -1.55 10.57 4.75
CA ASP A 92 -2.01 11.84 5.31
C ASP A 92 -2.99 12.55 4.37
N TRP A 93 -2.68 12.66 3.08
CA TRP A 93 -3.57 13.30 2.11
C TRP A 93 -4.92 12.60 1.95
N ILE A 94 -4.95 11.27 1.89
CA ILE A 94 -6.22 10.54 1.70
C ILE A 94 -7.06 10.46 2.97
N SER A 95 -6.48 10.67 4.14
CA SER A 95 -7.19 10.70 5.43
C SER A 95 -7.93 12.02 5.68
N ARG A 96 -7.65 13.06 4.88
CA ARG A 96 -8.22 14.40 5.08
C ARG A 96 -9.59 14.54 4.41
N PRO A 97 -10.51 15.30 5.02
CA PRO A 97 -11.81 15.59 4.40
C PRO A 97 -11.64 16.26 3.04
N VAL A 98 -12.59 16.01 2.14
CA VAL A 98 -12.60 16.61 0.79
C VAL A 98 -13.39 17.93 0.74
N VAL A 99 -14.15 18.22 1.77
CA VAL A 99 -14.97 19.44 1.89
C VAL A 99 -14.54 20.20 3.13
N LYS A 100 -14.27 21.50 2.97
CA LYS A 100 -13.91 22.38 4.09
C LYS A 100 -15.01 22.38 5.15
N GLY A 101 -14.61 22.22 6.40
CA GLY A 101 -15.53 22.16 7.56
C GLY A 101 -16.00 20.77 7.93
N ASN A 102 -15.75 19.75 7.09
CA ASN A 102 -15.97 18.36 7.46
C ASN A 102 -14.82 17.82 8.31
N PHE A 103 -15.09 16.75 9.05
CA PHE A 103 -14.11 16.09 9.92
C PHE A 103 -14.00 14.60 9.62
N GLY A 104 -12.82 14.02 9.88
CA GLY A 104 -12.55 12.62 9.71
C GLY A 104 -12.23 12.20 8.27
N ALA A 105 -11.94 10.93 8.09
CA ALA A 105 -11.60 10.38 6.78
C ALA A 105 -12.80 10.42 5.82
N PRO A 106 -12.55 10.60 4.51
CA PRO A 106 -13.59 10.59 3.49
C PRO A 106 -14.30 9.22 3.41
N GLU A 107 -15.55 9.23 2.93
CA GLU A 107 -16.35 8.00 2.79
C GLU A 107 -15.71 6.96 1.85
N PHE A 108 -14.91 7.39 0.87
CA PHE A 108 -14.21 6.45 -0.02
C PHE A 108 -13.01 5.75 0.63
N VAL A 109 -12.63 6.16 1.85
CA VAL A 109 -11.59 5.52 2.67
C VAL A 109 -12.23 4.60 3.72
N LYS A 110 -13.32 5.06 4.34
CA LYS A 110 -13.97 4.32 5.43
C LYS A 110 -14.46 2.95 4.99
N GLY A 111 -14.07 1.93 5.74
CA GLY A 111 -14.45 0.54 5.47
C GLY A 111 -13.83 -0.09 4.23
N LYS A 112 -13.00 0.65 3.47
CA LYS A 112 -12.32 0.07 2.30
C LYS A 112 -11.33 -1.01 2.74
N LEU A 113 -11.43 -2.21 2.16
CA LEU A 113 -10.52 -3.31 2.43
C LEU A 113 -9.08 -2.91 2.07
N VAL A 114 -8.14 -3.20 2.96
CA VAL A 114 -6.71 -2.99 2.72
C VAL A 114 -5.90 -4.17 3.20
N ALA A 115 -5.06 -4.71 2.30
CA ALA A 115 -4.03 -5.68 2.63
C ALA A 115 -2.66 -5.00 2.77
N VAL A 116 -1.78 -5.57 3.58
CA VAL A 116 -0.44 -5.04 3.85
C VAL A 116 0.59 -6.15 3.76
N SER A 117 1.48 -6.03 2.79
CA SER A 117 2.69 -6.84 2.71
C SER A 117 3.93 -5.94 2.78
N GLY A 118 5.08 -6.49 3.12
CA GLY A 118 6.31 -5.72 3.14
C GLY A 118 7.54 -6.57 2.91
N VAL A 119 8.61 -5.95 2.41
CA VAL A 119 9.90 -6.59 2.33
C VAL A 119 10.99 -5.66 2.86
N ALA A 120 11.80 -6.19 3.77
CA ALA A 120 12.89 -5.47 4.41
C ALA A 120 14.09 -6.39 4.66
N GLY A 121 15.02 -5.97 5.50
CA GLY A 121 16.15 -6.79 5.92
C GLY A 121 15.72 -7.88 6.91
N LYS A 122 16.50 -8.02 7.99
CA LYS A 122 16.28 -9.05 9.02
C LYS A 122 14.95 -8.92 9.79
N SER A 123 14.36 -7.73 9.82
CA SER A 123 13.07 -7.46 10.48
C SER A 123 11.89 -8.05 9.74
N GLU A 124 12.07 -8.50 8.48
CA GLU A 124 10.97 -8.94 7.61
C GLU A 124 9.83 -7.92 7.54
N ALA A 125 10.16 -6.62 7.61
CA ALA A 125 9.20 -5.52 7.65
C ALA A 125 8.21 -5.54 8.83
N SER A 126 8.47 -6.29 9.89
CA SER A 126 7.55 -6.48 11.02
C SER A 126 7.22 -5.18 11.76
N LEU A 127 8.20 -4.28 11.91
CA LEU A 127 8.00 -3.00 12.60
C LEU A 127 7.08 -2.08 11.81
N VAL A 128 7.34 -1.92 10.51
CA VAL A 128 6.49 -1.08 9.65
C VAL A 128 5.09 -1.67 9.48
N ILE A 129 4.94 -2.99 9.38
CA ILE A 129 3.64 -3.66 9.29
C ILE A 129 2.82 -3.38 10.56
N THR A 130 3.45 -3.45 11.74
CA THR A 130 2.78 -3.13 13.01
C THR A 130 2.34 -1.67 13.05
N GLU A 131 3.22 -0.74 12.71
CA GLU A 131 2.95 0.70 12.73
C GLU A 131 1.85 1.08 11.74
N ILE A 132 1.98 0.65 10.46
CA ILE A 132 1.02 1.00 9.42
C ILE A 132 -0.36 0.38 9.68
N SER A 133 -0.42 -0.81 10.28
CA SER A 133 -1.67 -1.46 10.67
C SER A 133 -2.47 -0.58 11.63
N GLY A 134 -1.83 -0.04 12.66
CA GLY A 134 -2.45 0.90 13.59
C GLY A 134 -2.93 2.19 12.90
N LEU A 135 -2.12 2.71 11.97
CA LEU A 135 -2.45 3.91 11.20
C LEU A 135 -3.68 3.69 10.31
N LEU A 136 -3.71 2.62 9.52
CA LEU A 136 -4.80 2.30 8.59
C LEU A 136 -6.12 2.04 9.34
N THR A 137 -6.08 1.31 10.46
CA THR A 137 -7.23 1.10 11.32
C THR A 137 -7.76 2.44 11.87
N ARG A 138 -6.86 3.32 12.35
CA ARG A 138 -7.24 4.66 12.83
C ARG A 138 -7.85 5.53 11.73
N MET A 139 -7.44 5.36 10.48
CA MET A 139 -8.05 6.02 9.32
C MET A 139 -9.43 5.47 8.95
N GLY A 140 -9.85 4.35 9.54
CA GLY A 140 -11.15 3.72 9.31
C GLY A 140 -11.17 2.75 8.13
N LEU A 141 -10.00 2.31 7.63
CA LEU A 141 -9.93 1.22 6.65
C LEU A 141 -10.24 -0.14 7.31
N ASN A 142 -10.76 -1.07 6.52
CA ASN A 142 -10.94 -2.46 6.92
C ASN A 142 -9.65 -3.24 6.62
N LEU A 143 -8.81 -3.38 7.63
CA LEU A 143 -7.51 -4.02 7.50
C LEU A 143 -7.65 -5.55 7.47
N LEU A 144 -7.10 -6.19 6.42
CA LEU A 144 -7.01 -7.64 6.35
C LEU A 144 -6.22 -8.18 7.55
N GLU A 145 -6.69 -9.26 8.15
CA GLU A 145 -6.03 -9.87 9.30
C GLU A 145 -4.67 -10.46 8.92
N GLU A 146 -4.62 -11.19 7.80
CA GLU A 146 -3.39 -11.75 7.26
C GLU A 146 -2.48 -10.65 6.71
N LYS A 147 -1.21 -10.69 7.09
CA LYS A 147 -0.16 -9.76 6.65
C LYS A 147 1.14 -10.52 6.43
N VAL A 148 1.86 -10.15 5.38
CA VAL A 148 3.09 -10.87 5.02
C VAL A 148 4.31 -9.95 5.07
N GLY A 149 5.23 -10.28 5.95
CA GLY A 149 6.58 -9.72 5.96
C GLY A 149 7.59 -10.69 5.37
N LEU A 150 8.49 -10.17 4.54
CA LEU A 150 9.51 -10.95 3.84
C LEU A 150 10.90 -10.38 4.09
N SER A 151 11.88 -11.26 4.26
CA SER A 151 13.28 -10.86 4.34
C SER A 151 13.94 -10.77 2.97
N LEU A 152 14.82 -9.77 2.81
CA LEU A 152 15.73 -9.67 1.67
C LEU A 152 16.99 -10.48 1.94
N PRO A 153 17.41 -11.35 1.01
CA PRO A 153 18.71 -11.96 1.09
C PRO A 153 19.83 -10.92 0.91
N ALA A 154 20.97 -11.14 1.54
CA ALA A 154 22.09 -10.18 1.47
C ALA A 154 22.54 -9.88 0.03
N GLU A 155 22.44 -10.86 -0.86
CA GLU A 155 22.74 -10.72 -2.27
C GLU A 155 21.86 -9.68 -2.98
N ALA A 156 20.58 -9.56 -2.60
CA ALA A 156 19.67 -8.58 -3.20
C ALA A 156 20.16 -7.14 -2.97
N PHE A 157 20.77 -6.85 -1.82
CA PHE A 157 21.34 -5.54 -1.56
C PHE A 157 22.59 -5.24 -2.43
N GLN A 158 23.35 -6.26 -2.79
CA GLN A 158 24.55 -6.13 -3.61
C GLN A 158 24.23 -6.01 -5.10
N THR A 159 23.30 -6.84 -5.57
CA THR A 159 22.96 -6.94 -7.01
C THR A 159 21.83 -6.02 -7.44
N GLY A 160 21.01 -5.56 -6.49
CA GLY A 160 19.78 -4.83 -6.79
C GLY A 160 18.66 -5.71 -7.37
N VAL A 161 18.83 -7.04 -7.38
CA VAL A 161 17.86 -8.01 -7.90
C VAL A 161 17.27 -8.80 -6.72
N PHE A 162 15.96 -8.94 -6.71
CA PHE A 162 15.24 -9.74 -5.74
C PHE A 162 14.33 -10.74 -6.44
N ASN A 163 14.61 -12.02 -6.22
CA ASN A 163 13.78 -13.12 -6.67
C ASN A 163 13.10 -13.76 -5.44
N LEU A 164 11.78 -13.88 -5.50
CA LEU A 164 11.01 -14.54 -4.45
C LEU A 164 11.35 -16.04 -4.39
N SER A 165 11.66 -16.53 -3.21
CA SER A 165 11.78 -17.97 -2.96
C SER A 165 10.40 -18.64 -2.99
N ASP A 166 10.37 -19.97 -3.09
CA ASP A 166 9.10 -20.70 -3.09
C ASP A 166 8.38 -20.60 -1.74
N GLU A 167 9.12 -20.51 -0.63
CA GLU A 167 8.55 -20.23 0.70
C GLU A 167 7.89 -18.84 0.76
N GLN A 168 8.57 -17.82 0.23
CA GLN A 168 8.03 -16.46 0.19
C GLN A 168 6.78 -16.37 -0.70
N LYS A 169 6.79 -17.04 -1.84
CA LYS A 169 5.62 -17.15 -2.72
C LYS A 169 4.45 -17.83 -2.00
N ALA A 170 4.70 -18.92 -1.28
CA ALA A 170 3.67 -19.63 -0.53
C ALA A 170 3.01 -18.73 0.55
N LYS A 171 3.80 -17.92 1.27
CA LYS A 171 3.27 -16.91 2.21
C LYS A 171 2.36 -15.90 1.51
N LEU A 172 2.79 -15.35 0.38
CA LEU A 172 2.01 -14.40 -0.41
C LEU A 172 0.75 -15.05 -1.01
N ASP A 173 0.84 -16.28 -1.51
CA ASP A 173 -0.31 -17.02 -2.05
C ASP A 173 -1.38 -17.29 -0.96
N ASN A 174 -0.97 -17.51 0.29
CA ASN A 174 -1.89 -17.59 1.42
C ASN A 174 -2.57 -16.25 1.72
N GLU A 175 -1.84 -15.15 1.74
CA GLU A 175 -2.40 -13.80 1.92
C GLU A 175 -3.41 -13.47 0.80
N ILE A 176 -3.06 -13.80 -0.46
CA ILE A 176 -3.95 -13.63 -1.63
C ILE A 176 -5.24 -14.44 -1.44
N LYS A 177 -5.14 -15.69 -0.99
CA LYS A 177 -6.32 -16.54 -0.75
C LYS A 177 -7.24 -15.89 0.28
N VAL A 178 -6.70 -15.49 1.44
CA VAL A 178 -7.47 -14.82 2.50
C VAL A 178 -8.08 -13.51 1.98
N PHE A 179 -7.36 -12.74 1.17
CA PHE A 179 -7.87 -11.50 0.58
C PHE A 179 -9.06 -11.73 -0.37
N ILE A 180 -9.03 -12.80 -1.15
CA ILE A 180 -10.12 -13.12 -2.11
C ILE A 180 -11.38 -13.57 -1.38
N GLU A 181 -11.25 -14.23 -0.23
CA GLU A 181 -12.36 -14.73 0.60
C GLU A 181 -13.08 -13.60 1.37
N ASN A 182 -12.51 -12.37 1.43
CA ASN A 182 -13.08 -11.17 2.07
C ASN A 182 -13.72 -10.22 1.05
#